data_8d8419e95bc070daf13700fcffe37ed3
#
_entry.id   8d8419e95bc070daf13700fcffe37ed3
#
_cell.length_a   1.000
_cell.length_b   1.000
_cell.length_c   1.000
_cell.angle_alpha   90.00
_cell.angle_beta   90.00
_cell.angle_gamma   90.00
#
_symmetry.space_group_name_H-M   'P 1'
#
loop_
_entity.id
_entity.type
_entity.pdbx_description
1 polymer ?
#
loop_
_entity_poly.entity_id
_entity_poly.type
_entity_poly.pdbx_seq_one_letter_code
_entity_poly.pdbx_strand_id
1 'polypeptide(L)'
;MPGKRDLTLLFGVRLLSAMGVTLILPVMPAMARTFGLSIAEAGMVVVCFTLAEATMTPVAGVLSDRFGRMAVLLPALLVFAGGGILCLFAESWRDVLICRVIQGIGAGPLGVLYTILAADMVDEKHLPRIMGRLTAVSSLGTIVYPVIGGLLGEWSWRAPFFVFTLALPTAVLSLMVTLEKPQGAMDWRRYWKQTGNILRERRAIGFFVLVFLCYCAIYGPINTCFPMMAEAKYHASSSRIGLVFSFVAIGSYLAAAGLPRLHAKWSFRTLILVAGFCYTLPLAFLASVPGLWLCAVPLFVSGAAQGLSLPIINDNVALLGTPDDRAAILAVSETSVRVSQSVSPLLFSIISMKWLWDGAYASGFAVGILILLVAFFVFEPRTASSKK
;
A
#
# COMPACT_ATOMS: atom_id res chain seq x y z
N MET A 1 -29.73 -0.56 -5.10
CA MET A 1 -28.47 -1.15 -5.61
C MET A 1 -27.82 -0.19 -6.59
N PRO A 2 -26.53 0.04 -6.53
CA PRO A 2 -25.84 0.92 -7.48
C PRO A 2 -25.98 0.41 -8.91
N GLY A 3 -26.07 1.36 -9.84
CA GLY A 3 -26.15 1.05 -11.26
C GLY A 3 -24.84 0.44 -11.79
N LYS A 4 -24.87 -0.11 -13.01
CA LYS A 4 -23.65 -0.66 -13.64
C LYS A 4 -22.53 0.39 -13.75
N ARG A 5 -22.89 1.65 -14.05
CA ARG A 5 -21.93 2.77 -14.18
C ARG A 5 -21.24 3.07 -12.84
N ASP A 6 -22.01 3.09 -11.74
CA ASP A 6 -21.49 3.36 -10.40
C ASP A 6 -20.49 2.29 -9.97
N LEU A 7 -20.83 1.02 -10.20
CA LEU A 7 -19.91 -0.10 -9.92
C LEU A 7 -18.65 -0.02 -10.79
N THR A 8 -18.77 0.31 -12.07
CA THR A 8 -17.61 0.45 -12.97
C THR A 8 -16.69 1.57 -12.48
N LEU A 9 -17.27 2.71 -12.06
CA LEU A 9 -16.50 3.82 -11.47
C LEU A 9 -15.76 3.37 -10.19
N LEU A 10 -16.46 2.73 -9.27
CA LEU A 10 -15.86 2.23 -8.02
C LEU A 10 -14.69 1.27 -8.27
N PHE A 11 -14.88 0.31 -9.18
CA PHE A 11 -13.82 -0.64 -9.55
C PHE A 11 -12.65 0.05 -10.25
N GLY A 12 -12.93 1.00 -11.14
CA GLY A 12 -11.91 1.79 -11.82
C GLY A 12 -11.05 2.59 -10.84
N VAL A 13 -11.68 3.35 -9.94
CA VAL A 13 -10.98 4.12 -8.90
C VAL A 13 -10.14 3.22 -8.00
N ARG A 14 -10.69 2.06 -7.60
CA ARG A 14 -9.97 1.10 -6.74
C ARG A 14 -8.77 0.47 -7.44
N LEU A 15 -8.87 0.11 -8.71
CA LEU A 15 -7.75 -0.38 -9.51
C LEU A 15 -6.65 0.68 -9.61
N LEU A 16 -7.02 1.90 -9.99
CA LEU A 16 -6.06 3.00 -10.14
C LEU A 16 -5.33 3.32 -8.83
N SER A 17 -6.03 3.28 -7.69
CA SER A 17 -5.41 3.52 -6.38
C SER A 17 -4.32 2.51 -6.01
N ALA A 18 -4.41 1.27 -6.50
CA ALA A 18 -3.42 0.21 -6.24
C ALA A 18 -2.23 0.23 -7.22
N MET A 19 -2.34 0.96 -8.33
CA MET A 19 -1.39 0.90 -9.45
C MET A 19 -0.12 1.74 -9.20
N GLY A 20 -0.23 2.83 -8.44
CA GLY A 20 0.76 3.91 -8.37
C GLY A 20 2.20 3.51 -8.08
N VAL A 21 2.42 2.53 -7.22
CA VAL A 21 3.76 2.01 -6.86
C VAL A 21 4.06 0.72 -7.60
N THR A 22 3.17 -0.26 -7.54
CA THR A 22 3.43 -1.64 -7.96
C THR A 22 3.79 -1.80 -9.43
N LEU A 23 3.22 -0.95 -10.30
CA LEU A 23 3.49 -0.94 -11.74
C LEU A 23 4.94 -0.54 -12.06
N ILE A 24 5.55 0.34 -11.24
CA ILE A 24 6.85 0.97 -11.52
C ILE A 24 8.02 0.18 -10.90
N LEU A 25 7.77 -0.62 -9.86
CA LEU A 25 8.84 -1.34 -9.16
C LEU A 25 9.76 -2.15 -10.08
N PRO A 26 9.28 -2.91 -11.08
CA PRO A 26 10.15 -3.72 -11.95
C PRO A 26 11.06 -2.89 -12.85
N VAL A 27 10.72 -1.63 -13.13
CA VAL A 27 11.51 -0.74 -14.00
C VAL A 27 12.45 0.19 -13.23
N MET A 28 12.42 0.19 -11.91
CA MET A 28 13.34 0.99 -11.08
C MET A 28 14.83 0.76 -11.45
N PRO A 29 15.31 -0.48 -11.65
CA PRO A 29 16.69 -0.70 -12.04
C PRO A 29 17.03 -0.10 -13.42
N ALA A 30 16.11 -0.19 -14.38
CA ALA A 30 16.30 0.42 -15.70
C ALA A 30 16.36 1.95 -15.62
N MET A 31 15.55 2.58 -14.75
CA MET A 31 15.64 4.01 -14.46
C MET A 31 17.00 4.36 -13.83
N ALA A 32 17.43 3.59 -12.85
CA ALA A 32 18.71 3.79 -12.18
C ALA A 32 19.89 3.75 -13.17
N ARG A 33 19.89 2.78 -14.09
CA ARG A 33 20.93 2.74 -15.16
C ARG A 33 20.88 3.95 -16.09
N THR A 34 19.68 4.33 -16.51
CA THR A 34 19.49 5.45 -17.46
C THR A 34 20.03 6.77 -16.91
N PHE A 35 19.85 7.03 -15.63
CA PHE A 35 20.21 8.28 -14.97
C PHE A 35 21.48 8.19 -14.11
N GLY A 36 22.15 7.02 -14.05
CA GLY A 36 23.36 6.80 -13.25
C GLY A 36 23.12 6.93 -11.74
N LEU A 37 22.00 6.42 -11.23
CA LEU A 37 21.54 6.61 -9.86
C LEU A 37 22.07 5.54 -8.91
N SER A 38 22.33 5.96 -7.68
CA SER A 38 22.47 5.07 -6.54
C SER A 38 21.13 4.41 -6.16
N ILE A 39 21.20 3.36 -5.34
CA ILE A 39 19.99 2.67 -4.81
C ILE A 39 19.08 3.65 -4.06
N ALA A 40 19.69 4.57 -3.29
CA ALA A 40 18.93 5.56 -2.52
C ALA A 40 18.21 6.56 -3.42
N GLU A 41 18.86 7.04 -4.45
CA GLU A 41 18.24 7.94 -5.43
C GLU A 41 17.11 7.25 -6.17
N ALA A 42 17.32 6.00 -6.64
CA ALA A 42 16.26 5.23 -7.29
C ALA A 42 15.05 5.01 -6.38
N GLY A 43 15.24 4.79 -5.08
CA GLY A 43 14.18 4.68 -4.09
C GLY A 43 13.30 5.94 -3.97
N MET A 44 13.84 7.13 -4.31
CA MET A 44 13.09 8.39 -4.26
C MET A 44 11.87 8.40 -5.19
N VAL A 45 11.85 7.58 -6.23
CA VAL A 45 10.68 7.45 -7.12
C VAL A 45 9.44 6.95 -6.37
N VAL A 46 9.63 6.09 -5.37
CA VAL A 46 8.57 5.60 -4.50
C VAL A 46 8.24 6.65 -3.44
N VAL A 47 9.27 7.19 -2.79
CA VAL A 47 9.12 8.15 -1.68
C VAL A 47 8.36 9.41 -2.11
N CYS A 48 8.76 10.04 -3.22
CA CYS A 48 8.11 11.26 -3.72
C CYS A 48 6.62 11.03 -4.01
N PHE A 49 6.27 9.87 -4.56
CA PHE A 49 4.89 9.50 -4.80
C PHE A 49 4.13 9.27 -3.49
N THR A 50 4.64 8.40 -2.61
CA THR A 50 3.93 8.00 -1.38
C THR A 50 3.82 9.15 -0.37
N LEU A 51 4.81 10.04 -0.31
CA LEU A 51 4.77 11.22 0.55
C LEU A 51 3.71 12.22 0.08
N ALA A 52 3.65 12.48 -1.23
CA ALA A 52 2.62 13.33 -1.82
C ALA A 52 1.21 12.71 -1.65
N GLU A 53 1.08 11.41 -1.87
CA GLU A 53 -0.14 10.66 -1.60
C GLU A 53 -0.56 10.77 -0.13
N ALA A 54 0.37 10.60 0.80
CA ALA A 54 0.14 10.68 2.24
C ALA A 54 -0.41 12.05 2.67
N THR A 55 0.16 13.12 2.15
CA THR A 55 -0.26 14.50 2.48
C THR A 55 -1.63 14.83 1.91
N MET A 56 -1.95 14.32 0.71
CA MET A 56 -3.22 14.61 0.04
C MET A 56 -4.40 13.74 0.52
N THR A 57 -4.14 12.57 1.09
CA THR A 57 -5.19 11.67 1.58
C THR A 57 -6.13 12.34 2.61
N PRO A 58 -5.66 12.96 3.72
CA PRO A 58 -6.55 13.64 4.66
C PRO A 58 -7.20 14.89 4.06
N VAL A 59 -6.47 15.63 3.21
CA VAL A 59 -6.98 16.82 2.53
C VAL A 59 -8.17 16.45 1.62
N ALA A 60 -8.07 15.32 0.92
CA ALA A 60 -9.11 14.85 0.02
C ALA A 60 -10.42 14.51 0.76
N GLY A 61 -10.33 13.92 1.94
CA GLY A 61 -11.51 13.66 2.78
C GLY A 61 -12.29 14.95 3.05
N VAL A 62 -11.57 15.96 3.55
CA VAL A 62 -12.16 17.29 3.87
C VAL A 62 -12.74 17.99 2.64
N LEU A 63 -11.97 18.04 1.57
CA LEU A 63 -12.41 18.68 0.32
C LEU A 63 -13.65 17.99 -0.23
N SER A 64 -13.70 16.63 -0.16
CA SER A 64 -14.84 15.87 -0.65
C SER A 64 -16.11 16.06 0.17
N ASP A 65 -15.98 16.30 1.47
CA ASP A 65 -17.11 16.64 2.34
C ASP A 65 -17.63 18.07 2.04
N ARG A 66 -16.73 19.00 1.75
CA ARG A 66 -17.08 20.40 1.51
C ARG A 66 -17.61 20.67 0.10
N PHE A 67 -16.93 20.16 -0.92
CA PHE A 67 -17.22 20.46 -2.33
C PHE A 67 -18.03 19.38 -3.03
N GLY A 68 -18.13 18.20 -2.43
CA GLY A 68 -18.76 17.01 -3.00
C GLY A 68 -17.76 16.02 -3.56
N ARG A 69 -18.15 14.74 -3.60
CA ARG A 69 -17.28 13.62 -3.94
C ARG A 69 -16.68 13.73 -5.36
N MET A 70 -17.55 14.03 -6.35
CA MET A 70 -17.14 14.08 -7.75
C MET A 70 -16.28 15.31 -8.05
N ALA A 71 -16.50 16.44 -7.35
CA ALA A 71 -15.70 17.65 -7.50
C ALA A 71 -14.23 17.45 -7.07
N VAL A 72 -13.94 16.46 -6.23
CA VAL A 72 -12.57 16.09 -5.83
C VAL A 72 -12.05 14.93 -6.64
N LEU A 73 -12.88 13.95 -6.97
CA LEU A 73 -12.48 12.76 -7.72
C LEU A 73 -12.00 13.09 -9.14
N LEU A 74 -12.75 13.93 -9.86
CA LEU A 74 -12.41 14.28 -11.25
C LEU A 74 -11.04 14.95 -11.38
N PRO A 75 -10.73 16.05 -10.66
CA PRO A 75 -9.38 16.63 -10.67
C PRO A 75 -8.29 15.65 -10.25
N ALA A 76 -8.56 14.81 -9.24
CA ALA A 76 -7.62 13.81 -8.78
C ALA A 76 -7.24 12.80 -9.87
N LEU A 77 -8.22 12.29 -10.62
CA LEU A 77 -8.01 11.39 -11.75
C LEU A 77 -7.19 12.07 -12.88
N LEU A 78 -7.48 13.33 -13.17
CA LEU A 78 -6.76 14.10 -14.18
C LEU A 78 -5.32 14.38 -13.76
N VAL A 79 -5.08 14.76 -12.49
CA VAL A 79 -3.74 14.98 -11.95
C VAL A 79 -2.95 13.68 -11.90
N PHE A 80 -3.57 12.56 -11.51
CA PHE A 80 -2.96 11.24 -11.50
C PHE A 80 -2.53 10.79 -12.91
N ALA A 81 -3.43 10.91 -13.89
CA ALA A 81 -3.11 10.63 -15.29
C ALA A 81 -2.04 11.57 -15.83
N GLY A 82 -2.19 12.87 -15.57
CA GLY A 82 -1.27 13.91 -16.03
C GLY A 82 0.16 13.69 -15.52
N GLY A 83 0.32 13.37 -14.23
CA GLY A 83 1.62 13.02 -13.66
C GLY A 83 2.25 11.79 -14.34
N GLY A 84 1.43 10.77 -14.66
CA GLY A 84 1.88 9.60 -15.43
C GLY A 84 2.30 9.98 -16.86
N ILE A 85 1.49 10.77 -17.55
CA ILE A 85 1.79 11.22 -18.93
C ILE A 85 3.06 12.08 -18.96
N LEU A 86 3.24 12.99 -18.00
CA LEU A 86 4.44 13.82 -17.92
C LEU A 86 5.72 12.98 -17.73
N CYS A 87 5.66 11.86 -17.02
CA CYS A 87 6.80 10.94 -16.90
C CYS A 87 7.24 10.33 -18.23
N LEU A 88 6.38 10.25 -19.25
CA LEU A 88 6.76 9.78 -20.59
C LEU A 88 7.76 10.73 -21.28
N PHE A 89 7.73 12.00 -20.92
CA PHE A 89 8.53 13.07 -21.50
C PHE A 89 9.68 13.51 -20.58
N ALA A 90 9.87 12.87 -19.43
CA ALA A 90 10.92 13.19 -18.48
C ALA A 90 12.31 12.96 -19.10
N GLU A 91 13.16 13.98 -19.13
CA GLU A 91 14.51 13.94 -19.66
C GLU A 91 15.57 13.83 -18.55
N SER A 92 15.24 14.31 -17.35
CA SER A 92 16.10 14.26 -16.18
C SER A 92 15.46 13.47 -15.04
N TRP A 93 16.30 12.99 -14.12
CA TRP A 93 15.83 12.37 -12.88
C TRP A 93 14.94 13.31 -12.06
N ARG A 94 15.26 14.59 -12.04
CA ARG A 94 14.47 15.61 -11.36
C ARG A 94 13.05 15.69 -11.92
N ASP A 95 12.90 15.61 -13.24
CA ASP A 95 11.59 15.64 -13.89
C ASP A 95 10.75 14.43 -13.46
N VAL A 96 11.37 13.24 -13.42
CA VAL A 96 10.69 12.02 -12.93
C VAL A 96 10.18 12.24 -11.51
N LEU A 97 11.00 12.77 -10.60
CA LEU A 97 10.59 13.02 -9.21
C LEU A 97 9.44 14.02 -9.11
N ILE A 98 9.50 15.12 -9.88
CA ILE A 98 8.42 16.11 -9.94
C ILE A 98 7.12 15.46 -10.44
N CYS A 99 7.19 14.69 -11.53
CA CYS A 99 6.05 13.98 -12.07
C CYS A 99 5.47 12.99 -11.05
N ARG A 100 6.31 12.31 -10.26
CA ARG A 100 5.88 11.41 -9.19
C ARG A 100 5.18 12.13 -8.05
N VAL A 101 5.64 13.34 -7.68
CA VAL A 101 4.94 14.20 -6.71
C VAL A 101 3.55 14.59 -7.23
N ILE A 102 3.47 15.08 -8.48
CA ILE A 102 2.19 15.44 -9.12
C ILE A 102 1.26 14.22 -9.12
N GLN A 103 1.76 13.07 -9.53
CA GLN A 103 0.98 11.83 -9.58
C GLN A 103 0.50 11.38 -8.19
N GLY A 104 1.35 11.52 -7.16
CA GLY A 104 0.99 11.23 -5.76
C GLY A 104 -0.10 12.17 -5.22
N ILE A 105 -0.08 13.45 -5.60
CA ILE A 105 -1.16 14.40 -5.29
C ILE A 105 -2.50 13.90 -5.84
N GLY A 106 -2.53 13.36 -7.06
CA GLY A 106 -3.72 12.77 -7.65
C GLY A 106 -4.11 11.42 -7.00
N ALA A 107 -3.12 10.63 -6.56
CA ALA A 107 -3.35 9.31 -5.96
C ALA A 107 -3.99 9.37 -4.57
N GLY A 108 -3.64 10.35 -3.74
CA GLY A 108 -4.15 10.49 -2.38
C GLY A 108 -5.67 10.47 -2.29
N PRO A 109 -6.39 11.28 -3.08
CA PRO A 109 -7.84 11.23 -3.13
C PRO A 109 -8.40 9.87 -3.60
N LEU A 110 -7.75 9.20 -4.56
CA LEU A 110 -8.22 7.90 -5.06
C LEU A 110 -8.18 6.83 -3.97
N GLY A 111 -7.15 6.90 -3.08
CA GLY A 111 -6.95 5.97 -1.98
C GLY A 111 -8.03 6.05 -0.88
N VAL A 112 -8.76 7.15 -0.75
CA VAL A 112 -9.81 7.33 0.27
C VAL A 112 -11.20 7.38 -0.35
N LEU A 113 -11.34 7.99 -1.52
CA LEU A 113 -12.66 8.20 -2.14
C LEU A 113 -13.34 6.90 -2.56
N TYR A 114 -12.62 5.82 -2.91
CA TYR A 114 -13.28 4.58 -3.27
C TYR A 114 -14.10 3.98 -2.12
N THR A 115 -13.65 4.14 -0.86
CA THR A 115 -14.39 3.67 0.32
C THR A 115 -15.58 4.57 0.63
N ILE A 116 -15.38 5.88 0.54
CA ILE A 116 -16.44 6.87 0.76
C ILE A 116 -17.54 6.70 -0.29
N LEU A 117 -17.16 6.62 -1.57
CA LEU A 117 -18.11 6.41 -2.66
C LEU A 117 -18.87 5.09 -2.53
N ALA A 118 -18.20 4.02 -2.10
CA ALA A 118 -18.88 2.77 -1.83
C ALA A 118 -19.93 2.91 -0.72
N ALA A 119 -19.62 3.64 0.35
CA ALA A 119 -20.56 3.89 1.44
C ALA A 119 -21.73 4.80 1.01
N ASP A 120 -21.47 5.81 0.16
CA ASP A 120 -22.51 6.74 -0.33
C ASP A 120 -23.43 6.10 -1.41
N MET A 121 -22.90 5.14 -2.22
CA MET A 121 -23.64 4.54 -3.36
C MET A 121 -24.33 3.21 -3.02
N VAL A 122 -23.94 2.55 -1.94
CA VAL A 122 -24.38 1.18 -1.64
C VAL A 122 -25.12 1.13 -0.30
N ASP A 123 -26.28 0.50 -0.30
CA ASP A 123 -27.04 0.27 0.94
C ASP A 123 -26.18 -0.51 1.95
N GLU A 124 -26.31 -0.20 3.25
CA GLU A 124 -25.55 -0.83 4.34
C GLU A 124 -25.55 -2.36 4.28
N LYS A 125 -26.68 -2.97 3.91
CA LYS A 125 -26.82 -4.43 3.77
C LYS A 125 -25.89 -5.03 2.70
N HIS A 126 -25.60 -4.29 1.63
CA HIS A 126 -24.82 -4.77 0.48
C HIS A 126 -23.37 -4.28 0.52
N LEU A 127 -23.07 -3.27 1.36
CA LEU A 127 -21.76 -2.65 1.45
C LEU A 127 -20.62 -3.65 1.74
N PRO A 128 -20.74 -4.60 2.69
CA PRO A 128 -19.67 -5.57 2.95
C PRO A 128 -19.33 -6.43 1.72
N ARG A 129 -20.35 -6.79 0.93
CA ARG A 129 -20.17 -7.59 -0.29
C ARG A 129 -19.43 -6.79 -1.37
N ILE A 130 -19.76 -5.51 -1.54
CA ILE A 130 -19.08 -4.63 -2.51
C ILE A 130 -17.65 -4.35 -2.07
N MET A 131 -17.41 -4.06 -0.79
CA MET A 131 -16.07 -3.88 -0.24
C MET A 131 -15.20 -5.12 -0.44
N GLY A 132 -15.75 -6.32 -0.23
CA GLY A 132 -15.05 -7.58 -0.52
C GLY A 132 -14.66 -7.71 -2.00
N ARG A 133 -15.54 -7.32 -2.93
CA ARG A 133 -15.24 -7.31 -4.38
C ARG A 133 -14.17 -6.27 -4.73
N LEU A 134 -14.23 -5.06 -4.16
CA LEU A 134 -13.23 -4.03 -4.36
C LEU A 134 -11.85 -4.47 -3.86
N THR A 135 -11.80 -5.17 -2.73
CA THR A 135 -10.57 -5.78 -2.21
C THR A 135 -10.03 -6.85 -3.14
N ALA A 136 -10.88 -7.75 -3.65
CA ALA A 136 -10.48 -8.80 -4.59
C ALA A 136 -9.92 -8.21 -5.90
N VAL A 137 -10.57 -7.18 -6.45
CA VAL A 137 -10.12 -6.48 -7.66
C VAL A 137 -8.78 -5.78 -7.43
N SER A 138 -8.59 -5.14 -6.28
CA SER A 138 -7.31 -4.53 -5.91
C SER A 138 -6.20 -5.58 -5.78
N SER A 139 -6.49 -6.73 -5.17
CA SER A 139 -5.52 -7.82 -5.05
C SER A 139 -5.11 -8.36 -6.41
N LEU A 140 -6.07 -8.52 -7.33
CA LEU A 140 -5.77 -8.89 -8.71
C LEU A 140 -4.88 -7.85 -9.39
N GLY A 141 -5.18 -6.56 -9.20
CA GLY A 141 -4.34 -5.47 -9.69
C GLY A 141 -2.90 -5.58 -9.17
N THR A 142 -2.71 -5.77 -7.87
CA THR A 142 -1.36 -5.90 -7.29
C THR A 142 -0.57 -7.12 -7.78
N ILE A 143 -1.25 -8.21 -8.22
CA ILE A 143 -0.60 -9.34 -8.87
C ILE A 143 -0.18 -8.99 -10.31
N VAL A 144 -1.06 -8.32 -11.05
CA VAL A 144 -0.91 -8.10 -12.49
C VAL A 144 -0.02 -6.89 -12.80
N TYR A 145 -0.06 -5.83 -11.99
CA TYR A 145 0.70 -4.60 -12.27
C TYR A 145 2.21 -4.79 -12.35
N PRO A 146 2.88 -5.53 -11.47
CA PRO A 146 4.31 -5.77 -11.63
C PRO A 146 4.65 -6.51 -12.93
N VAL A 147 3.77 -7.44 -13.36
CA VAL A 147 3.95 -8.18 -14.62
C VAL A 147 3.80 -7.25 -15.81
N ILE A 148 2.74 -6.43 -15.85
CA ILE A 148 2.53 -5.43 -16.92
C ILE A 148 3.68 -4.42 -16.93
N GLY A 149 4.05 -3.89 -15.77
CA GLY A 149 5.15 -2.94 -15.64
C GLY A 149 6.46 -3.50 -16.11
N GLY A 150 6.74 -4.75 -15.74
CA GLY A 150 7.94 -5.47 -16.18
C GLY A 150 7.98 -5.72 -17.69
N LEU A 151 6.88 -6.21 -18.29
CA LEU A 151 6.78 -6.45 -19.74
C LEU A 151 6.93 -5.15 -20.54
N LEU A 152 6.24 -4.09 -20.14
CA LEU A 152 6.39 -2.78 -20.78
C LEU A 152 7.81 -2.21 -20.59
N GLY A 153 8.42 -2.49 -19.45
CA GLY A 153 9.78 -2.09 -19.12
C GLY A 153 10.88 -2.68 -20.02
N GLU A 154 10.60 -3.79 -20.72
CA GLU A 154 11.53 -4.34 -21.72
C GLU A 154 11.72 -3.41 -22.92
N TRP A 155 10.69 -2.63 -23.28
CA TRP A 155 10.79 -1.66 -24.37
C TRP A 155 11.43 -0.36 -23.89
N SER A 156 10.97 0.17 -22.78
CA SER A 156 11.49 1.39 -22.15
C SER A 156 11.01 1.49 -20.71
N TRP A 157 11.87 2.02 -19.83
CA TRP A 157 11.46 2.34 -18.47
C TRP A 157 10.29 3.36 -18.41
N ARG A 158 10.06 4.11 -19.49
CA ARG A 158 8.95 5.05 -19.63
C ARG A 158 7.62 4.35 -19.96
N ALA A 159 7.64 3.24 -20.66
CA ALA A 159 6.44 2.58 -21.18
C ALA A 159 5.38 2.24 -20.13
N PRO A 160 5.73 1.78 -18.90
CA PRO A 160 4.73 1.55 -17.86
C PRO A 160 3.92 2.79 -17.49
N PHE A 161 4.48 3.98 -17.60
CA PHE A 161 3.77 5.22 -17.28
C PHE A 161 2.58 5.49 -18.22
N PHE A 162 2.58 4.91 -19.42
CA PHE A 162 1.42 4.99 -20.31
C PHE A 162 0.15 4.36 -19.72
N VAL A 163 0.29 3.34 -18.86
CA VAL A 163 -0.87 2.65 -18.26
C VAL A 163 -1.68 3.59 -17.35
N PHE A 164 -1.05 4.64 -16.80
CA PHE A 164 -1.76 5.63 -15.97
C PHE A 164 -2.80 6.45 -16.75
N THR A 165 -2.73 6.46 -18.08
CA THR A 165 -3.79 7.07 -18.95
C THR A 165 -5.15 6.39 -18.76
N LEU A 166 -5.21 5.17 -18.21
CA LEU A 166 -6.46 4.50 -17.82
C LEU A 166 -7.28 5.30 -16.80
N ALA A 167 -6.67 6.29 -16.13
CA ALA A 167 -7.42 7.21 -15.28
C ALA A 167 -8.31 8.18 -16.10
N LEU A 168 -8.00 8.46 -17.37
CA LEU A 168 -8.80 9.35 -18.22
C LEU A 168 -10.21 8.79 -18.52
N PRO A 169 -10.38 7.55 -19.00
CA PRO A 169 -11.73 6.99 -19.16
C PRO A 169 -12.48 6.90 -17.82
N THR A 170 -11.79 6.67 -16.70
CA THR A 170 -12.40 6.69 -15.36
C THR A 170 -12.85 8.12 -15.00
N ALA A 171 -12.09 9.15 -15.38
CA ALA A 171 -12.46 10.56 -15.20
C ALA A 171 -13.71 10.91 -16.05
N VAL A 172 -13.78 10.47 -17.30
CA VAL A 172 -14.98 10.64 -18.14
C VAL A 172 -16.19 9.95 -17.50
N LEU A 173 -16.01 8.74 -16.97
CA LEU A 173 -17.08 8.01 -16.31
C LEU A 173 -17.57 8.74 -15.04
N SER A 174 -16.66 9.40 -14.30
CA SER A 174 -17.03 10.17 -13.10
C SER A 174 -17.95 11.36 -13.40
N LEU A 175 -17.89 11.92 -14.61
CA LEU A 175 -18.81 12.99 -15.05
C LEU A 175 -20.25 12.49 -15.28
N MET A 176 -20.42 11.18 -15.47
CA MET A 176 -21.74 10.57 -15.71
C MET A 176 -22.43 10.10 -14.41
N VAL A 177 -21.75 10.22 -13.28
CA VAL A 177 -22.25 9.81 -11.97
C VAL A 177 -22.49 11.06 -11.13
N THR A 178 -23.74 11.24 -10.70
CA THR A 178 -24.13 12.33 -9.81
C THR A 178 -24.42 11.79 -8.41
N LEU A 179 -23.78 12.38 -7.42
CA LEU A 179 -24.05 12.10 -6.01
C LEU A 179 -24.52 13.38 -5.33
N GLU A 180 -25.42 13.23 -4.38
CA GLU A 180 -25.83 14.32 -3.49
C GLU A 180 -24.64 14.79 -2.66
N LYS A 181 -24.58 16.09 -2.39
CA LYS A 181 -23.54 16.64 -1.52
C LYS A 181 -23.73 16.10 -0.11
N PRO A 182 -22.65 15.65 0.56
CA PRO A 182 -22.75 15.21 1.94
C PRO A 182 -23.25 16.34 2.83
N GLN A 183 -24.18 16.01 3.73
CA GLN A 183 -24.67 16.94 4.74
C GLN A 183 -23.84 16.75 6.02
N GLY A 184 -22.94 17.68 6.30
CA GLY A 184 -22.21 17.75 7.57
C GLY A 184 -20.73 18.13 7.39
N ALA A 185 -20.33 19.15 8.14
CA ALA A 185 -18.92 19.52 8.24
C ALA A 185 -18.26 18.76 9.38
N MET A 186 -17.05 18.22 9.13
CA MET A 186 -16.27 17.57 10.18
C MET A 186 -15.87 18.58 11.26
N ASP A 187 -16.16 18.28 12.52
CA ASP A 187 -15.71 19.07 13.67
C ASP A 187 -14.23 18.74 13.96
N TRP A 188 -13.33 19.58 13.44
CA TRP A 188 -11.88 19.46 13.61
C TRP A 188 -11.41 19.46 15.07
N ARG A 189 -12.07 20.24 15.96
CA ARG A 189 -11.68 20.26 17.38
C ARG A 189 -11.99 18.94 18.05
N ARG A 190 -13.15 18.37 17.77
CA ARG A 190 -13.54 17.05 18.24
C ARG A 190 -12.59 15.97 17.71
N TYR A 191 -12.29 16.00 16.41
CA TYR A 191 -11.38 15.08 15.76
C TYR A 191 -9.97 15.07 16.39
N TRP A 192 -9.33 16.24 16.57
CA TRP A 192 -7.99 16.31 17.18
C TRP A 192 -7.98 15.92 18.65
N LYS A 193 -9.02 16.24 19.40
CA LYS A 193 -9.16 15.80 20.78
C LYS A 193 -9.27 14.28 20.89
N GLN A 194 -10.10 13.65 20.05
CA GLN A 194 -10.26 12.20 19.98
C GLN A 194 -8.94 11.54 19.58
N THR A 195 -8.26 12.01 18.54
CA THR A 195 -6.94 11.53 18.11
C THR A 195 -5.92 11.60 19.26
N GLY A 196 -5.87 12.70 20.01
CA GLY A 196 -4.98 12.85 21.14
C GLY A 196 -5.27 11.86 22.29
N ASN A 197 -6.52 11.53 22.52
CA ASN A 197 -6.90 10.53 23.53
C ASN A 197 -6.50 9.12 23.11
N ILE A 198 -6.72 8.77 21.84
CA ILE A 198 -6.36 7.46 21.26
C ILE A 198 -4.84 7.22 21.32
N LEU A 199 -4.06 8.24 21.02
CA LEU A 199 -2.59 8.17 21.07
C LEU A 199 -2.01 8.04 22.49
N ARG A 200 -2.83 8.11 23.54
CA ARG A 200 -2.43 7.84 24.93
C ARG A 200 -2.68 6.39 25.34
N GLU A 201 -3.49 5.67 24.60
CA GLU A 201 -3.83 4.29 24.90
C GLU A 201 -2.70 3.36 24.42
N ARG A 202 -2.01 2.67 25.36
CA ARG A 202 -0.89 1.76 25.09
C ARG A 202 -1.22 0.71 24.00
N ARG A 203 -2.46 0.22 24.02
CA ARG A 203 -2.91 -0.81 23.08
C ARG A 203 -3.07 -0.25 21.67
N ALA A 204 -3.62 0.97 21.54
CA ALA A 204 -3.72 1.66 20.26
C ALA A 204 -2.35 1.97 19.66
N ILE A 205 -1.41 2.48 20.48
CA ILE A 205 -0.02 2.70 20.06
C ILE A 205 0.59 1.39 19.55
N GLY A 206 0.37 0.27 20.27
CA GLY A 206 0.86 -1.05 19.85
C GLY A 206 0.37 -1.46 18.46
N PHE A 207 -0.91 -1.22 18.15
CA PHE A 207 -1.45 -1.48 16.81
C PHE A 207 -0.83 -0.57 15.75
N PHE A 208 -0.68 0.72 16.02
CA PHE A 208 -0.09 1.66 15.04
C PHE A 208 1.39 1.35 14.77
N VAL A 209 2.15 0.99 15.81
CA VAL A 209 3.54 0.53 15.67
C VAL A 209 3.57 -0.77 14.86
N LEU A 210 2.66 -1.70 15.10
CA LEU A 210 2.59 -2.96 14.36
C LEU A 210 2.28 -2.73 12.88
N VAL A 211 1.32 -1.87 12.56
CA VAL A 211 1.02 -1.44 11.19
C VAL A 211 2.27 -0.85 10.53
N PHE A 212 2.92 0.10 11.21
CA PHE A 212 4.15 0.73 10.72
C PHE A 212 5.22 -0.30 10.40
N LEU A 213 5.51 -1.22 11.31
CA LEU A 213 6.54 -2.25 11.14
C LEU A 213 6.22 -3.24 10.01
N CYS A 214 4.96 -3.67 9.88
CA CYS A 214 4.54 -4.56 8.80
C CYS A 214 4.74 -3.90 7.42
N TYR A 215 4.36 -2.63 7.28
CA TYR A 215 4.61 -1.89 6.04
C TYR A 215 6.10 -1.59 5.83
N CYS A 216 6.86 -1.36 6.90
CA CYS A 216 8.31 -1.17 6.84
C CYS A 216 9.01 -2.42 6.28
N ALA A 217 8.62 -3.62 6.72
CA ALA A 217 9.16 -4.89 6.23
C ALA A 217 8.89 -5.15 4.74
N ILE A 218 7.86 -4.52 4.17
CA ILE A 218 7.49 -4.69 2.76
C ILE A 218 8.12 -3.59 1.90
N TYR A 219 7.92 -2.33 2.26
CA TYR A 219 8.25 -1.20 1.38
C TYR A 219 9.75 -0.95 1.24
N GLY A 220 10.54 -1.19 2.27
CA GLY A 220 12.00 -1.07 2.23
C GLY A 220 12.64 -2.27 1.51
N PRO A 221 12.77 -3.41 2.20
CA PRO A 221 13.58 -4.53 1.70
C PRO A 221 12.96 -5.21 0.47
N ILE A 222 11.62 -5.30 0.38
CA ILE A 222 10.96 -6.02 -0.71
C ILE A 222 10.67 -5.08 -1.88
N ASN A 223 9.92 -3.99 -1.66
CA ASN A 223 9.51 -3.14 -2.77
C ASN A 223 10.67 -2.31 -3.36
N THR A 224 11.60 -1.85 -2.52
CA THR A 224 12.68 -0.97 -2.98
C THR A 224 13.97 -1.73 -3.26
N CYS A 225 14.43 -2.57 -2.32
CA CYS A 225 15.73 -3.22 -2.47
C CYS A 225 15.69 -4.45 -3.39
N PHE A 226 14.60 -5.25 -3.39
CA PHE A 226 14.56 -6.47 -4.18
C PHE A 226 14.69 -6.24 -5.70
N PRO A 227 13.96 -5.32 -6.35
CA PRO A 227 14.12 -5.09 -7.78
C PRO A 227 15.57 -4.71 -8.16
N MET A 228 16.18 -3.84 -7.36
CA MET A 228 17.57 -3.40 -7.56
C MET A 228 18.57 -4.56 -7.36
N MET A 229 18.38 -5.38 -6.32
CA MET A 229 19.18 -6.57 -6.08
C MET A 229 19.01 -7.60 -7.22
N ALA A 230 17.79 -7.82 -7.67
CA ALA A 230 17.50 -8.81 -8.71
C ALA A 230 18.20 -8.49 -10.02
N GLU A 231 18.29 -7.22 -10.36
CA GLU A 231 19.06 -6.78 -11.52
C GLU A 231 20.57 -6.88 -11.26
N ALA A 232 21.06 -6.34 -10.15
CA ALA A 232 22.49 -6.29 -9.86
C ALA A 232 23.11 -7.68 -9.68
N LYS A 233 22.40 -8.61 -9.00
CA LYS A 233 22.91 -9.94 -8.66
C LYS A 233 22.63 -11.01 -9.73
N TYR A 234 21.45 -10.96 -10.37
CA TYR A 234 21.01 -12.01 -11.29
C TYR A 234 20.89 -11.53 -12.74
N HIS A 235 21.24 -10.26 -13.02
CA HIS A 235 21.08 -9.64 -14.33
C HIS A 235 19.66 -9.82 -14.88
N ALA A 236 18.68 -9.66 -13.95
CA ALA A 236 17.29 -9.89 -14.26
C ALA A 236 16.71 -8.74 -15.09
N SER A 237 16.02 -9.07 -16.19
CA SER A 237 15.26 -8.09 -16.94
C SER A 237 14.02 -7.62 -16.17
N SER A 238 13.45 -6.49 -16.58
CA SER A 238 12.25 -5.91 -15.92
C SER A 238 11.08 -6.89 -15.90
N SER A 239 10.87 -7.66 -16.96
CA SER A 239 9.81 -8.68 -17.04
C SER A 239 10.00 -9.80 -16.03
N ARG A 240 11.23 -10.31 -15.89
CA ARG A 240 11.55 -11.36 -14.92
C ARG A 240 11.39 -10.87 -13.49
N ILE A 241 11.82 -9.64 -13.21
CA ILE A 241 11.59 -8.98 -11.90
C ILE A 241 10.10 -8.89 -11.61
N GLY A 242 9.30 -8.39 -12.56
CA GLY A 242 7.85 -8.26 -12.41
C GLY A 242 7.15 -9.59 -12.15
N LEU A 243 7.53 -10.65 -12.86
CA LEU A 243 7.00 -12.01 -12.67
C LEU A 243 7.31 -12.56 -11.27
N VAL A 244 8.58 -12.48 -10.87
CA VAL A 244 8.99 -12.99 -9.53
C VAL A 244 8.39 -12.12 -8.42
N PHE A 245 8.28 -10.82 -8.63
CA PHE A 245 7.67 -9.92 -7.67
C PHE A 245 6.16 -10.18 -7.46
N SER A 246 5.44 -10.65 -8.48
CA SER A 246 4.00 -10.96 -8.35
C SER A 246 3.70 -12.05 -7.31
N PHE A 247 4.68 -12.89 -6.95
CA PHE A 247 4.52 -13.90 -5.89
C PHE A 247 4.27 -13.29 -4.51
N VAL A 248 4.71 -12.05 -4.26
CA VAL A 248 4.33 -11.32 -3.03
C VAL A 248 2.80 -11.15 -2.97
N ALA A 249 2.20 -10.68 -4.04
CA ALA A 249 0.76 -10.44 -4.08
C ALA A 249 -0.05 -11.75 -4.11
N ILE A 250 0.45 -12.80 -4.77
CA ILE A 250 -0.16 -14.14 -4.75
C ILE A 250 -0.16 -14.70 -3.33
N GLY A 251 0.96 -14.63 -2.62
CA GLY A 251 1.07 -15.05 -1.22
C GLY A 251 0.10 -14.28 -0.32
N SER A 252 0.05 -12.95 -0.48
CA SER A 252 -0.86 -12.09 0.27
C SER A 252 -2.33 -12.43 0.03
N TYR A 253 -2.72 -12.62 -1.22
CA TYR A 253 -4.09 -13.00 -1.58
C TYR A 253 -4.51 -14.36 -1.00
N LEU A 254 -3.68 -15.39 -1.15
CA LEU A 254 -3.99 -16.73 -0.65
C LEU A 254 -4.08 -16.77 0.88
N ALA A 255 -3.17 -16.08 1.55
CA ALA A 255 -3.18 -16.00 3.01
C ALA A 255 -4.42 -15.23 3.53
N ALA A 256 -4.75 -14.10 2.92
CA ALA A 256 -5.96 -13.33 3.26
C ALA A 256 -7.25 -14.13 3.01
N ALA A 257 -7.32 -14.88 1.90
CA ALA A 257 -8.46 -15.76 1.60
C ALA A 257 -8.63 -16.89 2.63
N GLY A 258 -7.52 -17.39 3.19
CA GLY A 258 -7.52 -18.42 4.24
C GLY A 258 -7.76 -17.87 5.66
N LEU A 259 -7.61 -16.55 5.85
CA LEU A 259 -7.64 -15.91 7.17
C LEU A 259 -8.91 -16.20 7.99
N PRO A 260 -10.14 -16.21 7.44
CA PRO A 260 -11.33 -16.51 8.25
C PRO A 260 -11.29 -17.88 8.92
N ARG A 261 -10.74 -18.89 8.22
CA ARG A 261 -10.60 -20.25 8.77
C ARG A 261 -9.51 -20.31 9.86
N LEU A 262 -8.44 -19.58 9.68
CA LEU A 262 -7.34 -19.49 10.65
C LEU A 262 -7.76 -18.71 11.88
N HIS A 263 -8.46 -17.59 11.71
CA HIS A 263 -8.94 -16.74 12.82
C HIS A 263 -10.00 -17.45 13.68
N ALA A 264 -10.76 -18.41 13.10
CA ALA A 264 -11.67 -19.25 13.86
C ALA A 264 -10.96 -20.20 14.84
N LYS A 265 -9.67 -20.55 14.56
CA LYS A 265 -8.91 -21.52 15.35
C LYS A 265 -7.81 -20.88 16.19
N TRP A 266 -7.23 -19.78 15.74
CA TRP A 266 -6.06 -19.13 16.33
C TRP A 266 -6.38 -17.74 16.84
N SER A 267 -5.75 -17.37 17.94
CA SER A 267 -5.88 -16.01 18.50
C SER A 267 -5.21 -14.96 17.63
N PHE A 268 -5.62 -13.70 17.78
CA PHE A 268 -4.96 -12.55 17.15
C PHE A 268 -3.43 -12.59 17.35
N ARG A 269 -2.97 -12.79 18.61
CA ARG A 269 -1.55 -12.85 18.94
C ARG A 269 -0.83 -13.96 18.18
N THR A 270 -1.41 -15.17 18.13
CA THR A 270 -0.82 -16.30 17.40
C THR A 270 -0.67 -15.99 15.92
N LEU A 271 -1.69 -15.40 15.29
CA LEU A 271 -1.66 -15.04 13.87
C LEU A 271 -0.60 -13.98 13.57
N ILE A 272 -0.44 -12.97 14.44
CA ILE A 272 0.59 -11.94 14.27
C ILE A 272 1.99 -12.51 14.52
N LEU A 273 2.16 -13.43 15.47
CA LEU A 273 3.44 -14.12 15.66
C LEU A 273 3.81 -14.97 14.43
N VAL A 274 2.87 -15.72 13.87
CA VAL A 274 3.09 -16.47 12.62
C VAL A 274 3.45 -15.53 11.47
N ALA A 275 2.71 -14.42 11.30
CA ALA A 275 3.04 -13.41 10.31
C ALA A 275 4.43 -12.80 10.54
N GLY A 276 4.79 -12.50 11.79
CA GLY A 276 6.11 -12.01 12.16
C GLY A 276 7.24 -12.98 11.76
N PHE A 277 7.08 -14.28 12.00
CA PHE A 277 8.03 -15.30 11.50
C PHE A 277 8.08 -15.33 9.98
N CYS A 278 6.93 -15.23 9.32
CA CYS A 278 6.85 -15.19 7.85
C CYS A 278 7.44 -13.90 7.25
N TYR A 279 7.58 -12.82 7.99
CA TYR A 279 8.39 -11.66 7.59
C TYR A 279 9.87 -11.88 7.85
N THR A 280 10.20 -12.36 9.03
CA THR A 280 11.59 -12.44 9.54
C THR A 280 12.42 -13.43 8.74
N LEU A 281 11.94 -14.67 8.57
CA LEU A 281 12.71 -15.75 7.93
C LEU A 281 13.08 -15.44 6.47
N PRO A 282 12.14 -15.03 5.59
CA PRO A 282 12.50 -14.70 4.21
C PRO A 282 13.53 -13.59 4.11
N LEU A 283 13.42 -12.54 4.94
CA LEU A 283 14.36 -11.43 4.92
C LEU A 283 15.75 -11.82 5.41
N ALA A 284 15.88 -12.82 6.29
CA ALA A 284 17.17 -13.34 6.70
C ALA A 284 17.97 -13.98 5.56
N PHE A 285 17.29 -14.60 4.59
CA PHE A 285 17.94 -15.43 3.57
C PHE A 285 17.86 -14.86 2.16
N LEU A 286 17.06 -13.83 1.89
CA LEU A 286 16.80 -13.36 0.53
C LEU A 286 18.07 -12.93 -0.21
N ALA A 287 19.04 -12.31 0.48
CA ALA A 287 20.32 -11.94 -0.09
C ALA A 287 21.17 -13.18 -0.51
N SER A 288 21.03 -14.31 0.20
CA SER A 288 21.82 -15.53 -0.02
C SER A 288 21.22 -16.47 -1.06
N VAL A 289 20.02 -16.21 -1.54
CA VAL A 289 19.35 -17.07 -2.56
C VAL A 289 20.21 -17.15 -3.82
N PRO A 290 20.48 -18.36 -4.37
CA PRO A 290 21.43 -18.53 -5.48
C PRO A 290 20.86 -18.20 -6.86
N GLY A 291 19.56 -17.95 -7.00
CA GLY A 291 18.93 -17.66 -8.30
C GLY A 291 17.62 -16.88 -8.20
N LEU A 292 17.34 -16.10 -9.25
CA LEU A 292 16.17 -15.22 -9.30
C LEU A 292 14.84 -15.95 -9.02
N TRP A 293 14.60 -17.09 -9.68
CA TRP A 293 13.35 -17.84 -9.56
C TRP A 293 13.13 -18.43 -8.17
N LEU A 294 14.21 -18.76 -7.49
CA LEU A 294 14.14 -19.23 -6.11
C LEU A 294 13.74 -18.10 -5.14
N CYS A 295 13.96 -16.83 -5.50
CA CYS A 295 13.48 -15.69 -4.73
C CYS A 295 11.93 -15.62 -4.67
N ALA A 296 11.23 -16.30 -5.58
CA ALA A 296 9.77 -16.38 -5.54
C ALA A 296 9.24 -16.99 -4.22
N VAL A 297 9.98 -17.94 -3.63
CA VAL A 297 9.58 -18.59 -2.36
C VAL A 297 9.61 -17.60 -1.18
N PRO A 298 10.73 -16.94 -0.85
CA PRO A 298 10.75 -15.97 0.24
C PRO A 298 9.83 -14.77 -0.02
N LEU A 299 9.66 -14.34 -1.27
CA LEU A 299 8.70 -13.27 -1.60
C LEU A 299 7.26 -13.70 -1.39
N PHE A 300 6.89 -14.93 -1.78
CA PHE A 300 5.57 -15.50 -1.51
C PHE A 300 5.29 -15.57 0.00
N VAL A 301 6.24 -16.05 0.79
CA VAL A 301 6.11 -16.15 2.26
C VAL A 301 5.97 -14.76 2.89
N SER A 302 6.74 -13.77 2.45
CA SER A 302 6.60 -12.39 2.91
C SER A 302 5.24 -11.78 2.53
N GLY A 303 4.76 -12.11 1.34
CA GLY A 303 3.40 -11.75 0.91
C GLY A 303 2.33 -12.42 1.78
N ALA A 304 2.48 -13.70 2.10
CA ALA A 304 1.57 -14.40 2.99
C ALA A 304 1.54 -13.76 4.39
N ALA A 305 2.70 -13.31 4.91
CA ALA A 305 2.76 -12.53 6.14
C ALA A 305 1.90 -11.27 6.08
N GLN A 306 1.95 -10.54 4.96
CA GLN A 306 1.12 -9.36 4.71
C GLN A 306 -0.38 -9.70 4.71
N GLY A 307 -0.76 -10.75 3.99
CA GLY A 307 -2.14 -11.21 3.88
C GLY A 307 -2.74 -11.72 5.20
N LEU A 308 -1.89 -12.23 6.11
CA LEU A 308 -2.30 -12.63 7.46
C LEU A 308 -2.40 -11.43 8.40
N SER A 309 -1.41 -10.52 8.40
CA SER A 309 -1.29 -9.49 9.41
C SER A 309 -2.20 -8.29 9.16
N LEU A 310 -2.19 -7.72 7.96
CA LEU A 310 -2.87 -6.44 7.71
C LEU A 310 -4.39 -6.48 7.90
N PRO A 311 -5.14 -7.47 7.37
CA PRO A 311 -6.58 -7.53 7.58
C PRO A 311 -6.94 -7.66 9.06
N ILE A 312 -6.26 -8.56 9.78
CA ILE A 312 -6.58 -8.81 11.19
C ILE A 312 -6.17 -7.63 12.10
N ILE A 313 -5.12 -6.89 11.75
CA ILE A 313 -4.75 -5.65 12.45
C ILE A 313 -5.84 -4.59 12.21
N ASN A 314 -6.24 -4.38 10.95
CA ASN A 314 -7.27 -3.41 10.58
C ASN A 314 -8.61 -3.70 11.26
N ASP A 315 -9.04 -4.97 11.33
CA ASP A 315 -10.24 -5.39 12.03
C ASP A 315 -10.17 -5.04 13.53
N ASN A 316 -9.02 -5.30 14.16
CA ASN A 316 -8.83 -4.98 15.59
C ASN A 316 -8.67 -3.48 15.85
N VAL A 317 -8.04 -2.74 14.94
CA VAL A 317 -7.96 -1.28 14.99
C VAL A 317 -9.35 -0.65 14.88
N ALA A 318 -10.21 -1.16 14.01
CA ALA A 318 -11.60 -0.68 13.87
C ALA A 318 -12.46 -0.93 15.12
N LEU A 319 -12.04 -1.85 16.01
CA LEU A 319 -12.70 -2.15 17.28
C LEU A 319 -12.15 -1.36 18.48
N LEU A 320 -11.13 -0.52 18.25
CA LEU A 320 -10.62 0.39 19.30
C LEU A 320 -11.58 1.57 19.49
N GLY A 321 -11.77 1.97 20.73
CA GLY A 321 -12.59 3.13 21.07
C GLY A 321 -14.10 2.95 20.85
N THR A 322 -14.80 4.07 20.84
CA THR A 322 -16.25 4.15 20.63
C THR A 322 -16.58 4.30 19.13
N PRO A 323 -17.84 4.08 18.70
CA PRO A 323 -18.24 4.36 17.31
C PRO A 323 -17.90 5.78 16.85
N ASP A 324 -17.93 6.76 17.75
CA ASP A 324 -17.56 8.15 17.47
C ASP A 324 -16.06 8.34 17.19
N ASP A 325 -15.19 7.46 17.74
CA ASP A 325 -13.73 7.55 17.59
C ASP A 325 -13.21 6.86 16.33
N ARG A 326 -14.04 6.07 15.63
CA ARG A 326 -13.61 5.23 14.49
C ARG A 326 -12.90 6.02 13.40
N ALA A 327 -13.41 7.20 13.05
CA ALA A 327 -12.80 8.02 11.99
C ALA A 327 -11.38 8.47 12.38
N ALA A 328 -11.18 8.89 13.62
CA ALA A 328 -9.87 9.30 14.13
C ALA A 328 -8.89 8.12 14.21
N ILE A 329 -9.36 6.95 14.67
CA ILE A 329 -8.57 5.73 14.78
C ILE A 329 -8.07 5.27 13.39
N LEU A 330 -8.97 5.20 12.41
CA LEU A 330 -8.63 4.81 11.05
C LEU A 330 -7.67 5.80 10.39
N ALA A 331 -7.84 7.10 10.64
CA ALA A 331 -6.93 8.11 10.10
C ALA A 331 -5.53 8.02 10.71
N VAL A 332 -5.38 7.74 12.01
CA VAL A 332 -4.06 7.50 12.63
C VAL A 332 -3.43 6.23 12.06
N SER A 333 -4.21 5.16 11.86
CA SER A 333 -3.74 3.93 11.24
C SER A 333 -3.23 4.19 9.82
N GLU A 334 -4.01 4.89 8.98
CA GLU A 334 -3.60 5.26 7.62
C GLU A 334 -2.37 6.16 7.62
N THR A 335 -2.25 7.08 8.58
CA THR A 335 -1.04 7.89 8.75
C THR A 335 0.18 7.01 9.02
N SER A 336 0.06 6.01 9.90
CA SER A 336 1.13 5.05 10.19
C SER A 336 1.55 4.28 8.93
N VAL A 337 0.58 3.85 8.12
CA VAL A 337 0.83 3.23 6.81
C VAL A 337 1.65 4.16 5.91
N ARG A 338 1.19 5.40 5.71
CA ARG A 338 1.83 6.36 4.78
C ARG A 338 3.22 6.78 5.22
N VAL A 339 3.39 7.01 6.52
CA VAL A 339 4.72 7.31 7.08
C VAL A 339 5.67 6.15 6.84
N SER A 340 5.24 4.91 7.08
CA SER A 340 6.06 3.73 6.82
C SER A 340 6.41 3.57 5.34
N GLN A 341 5.44 3.77 4.44
CA GLN A 341 5.64 3.70 2.99
C GLN A 341 6.63 4.74 2.45
N SER A 342 6.77 5.89 3.14
CA SER A 342 7.71 6.95 2.75
C SER A 342 9.07 6.80 3.44
N VAL A 343 9.09 6.48 4.73
CA VAL A 343 10.32 6.41 5.53
C VAL A 343 11.10 5.12 5.24
N SER A 344 10.42 3.99 5.07
CA SER A 344 11.06 2.71 4.87
C SER A 344 11.94 2.64 3.62
N PRO A 345 11.49 3.04 2.41
CA PRO A 345 12.35 3.07 1.23
C PRO A 345 13.62 3.89 1.45
N LEU A 346 13.51 5.05 2.12
CA LEU A 346 14.66 5.90 2.41
C LEU A 346 15.66 5.20 3.34
N LEU A 347 15.20 4.68 4.48
CA LEU A 347 16.05 4.02 5.46
C LEU A 347 16.79 2.83 4.84
N PHE A 348 16.07 1.95 4.16
CA PHE A 348 16.65 0.75 3.58
C PHE A 348 17.58 1.06 2.39
N SER A 349 17.28 2.10 1.62
CA SER A 349 18.16 2.56 0.55
C SER A 349 19.48 3.10 1.11
N ILE A 350 19.45 3.92 2.17
CA ILE A 350 20.66 4.43 2.83
C ILE A 350 21.50 3.29 3.42
N ILE A 351 20.85 2.31 4.06
CA ILE A 351 21.53 1.13 4.58
C ILE A 351 22.19 0.33 3.47
N SER A 352 21.48 0.15 2.34
CA SER A 352 22.01 -0.57 1.18
C SER A 352 23.22 0.12 0.53
N MET A 353 23.33 1.43 0.60
CA MET A 353 24.51 2.16 0.12
C MET A 353 25.78 1.82 0.92
N LYS A 354 25.64 1.54 2.22
CA LYS A 354 26.77 1.28 3.11
C LYS A 354 27.12 -0.21 3.22
N TRP A 355 26.11 -1.08 3.28
CA TRP A 355 26.29 -2.51 3.55
C TRP A 355 25.68 -3.41 2.47
N LEU A 356 25.39 -2.85 1.29
CA LEU A 356 24.74 -3.56 0.17
C LEU A 356 23.47 -4.30 0.59
N TRP A 357 23.20 -5.42 -0.06
CA TRP A 357 21.98 -6.20 0.14
C TRP A 357 21.94 -6.89 1.51
N ASP A 358 23.09 -7.33 2.00
CA ASP A 358 23.18 -8.00 3.31
C ASP A 358 22.73 -7.08 4.45
N GLY A 359 23.16 -5.81 4.43
CA GLY A 359 22.71 -4.82 5.41
C GLY A 359 21.22 -4.50 5.31
N ALA A 360 20.70 -4.36 4.09
CA ALA A 360 19.28 -4.11 3.88
C ALA A 360 18.43 -5.27 4.43
N TYR A 361 18.76 -6.50 4.10
CA TYR A 361 17.99 -7.65 4.53
C TYR A 361 18.20 -8.00 6.01
N ALA A 362 19.40 -7.78 6.55
CA ALA A 362 19.63 -7.87 8.00
C ALA A 362 18.78 -6.84 8.78
N SER A 363 18.64 -5.61 8.25
CA SER A 363 17.76 -4.62 8.85
C SER A 363 16.28 -5.01 8.72
N GLY A 364 15.89 -5.60 7.58
CA GLY A 364 14.56 -6.18 7.39
C GLY A 364 14.26 -7.32 8.38
N PHE A 365 15.24 -8.20 8.62
CA PHE A 365 15.18 -9.23 9.67
C PHE A 365 14.97 -8.60 11.05
N ALA A 366 15.70 -7.54 11.39
CA ALA A 366 15.53 -6.82 12.65
C ALA A 366 14.11 -6.22 12.78
N VAL A 367 13.54 -5.68 11.71
CA VAL A 367 12.14 -5.21 11.68
C VAL A 367 11.18 -6.38 11.96
N GLY A 368 11.42 -7.56 11.37
CA GLY A 368 10.65 -8.77 11.65
C GLY A 368 10.70 -9.19 13.13
N ILE A 369 11.87 -9.13 13.75
CA ILE A 369 12.04 -9.37 15.20
C ILE A 369 11.24 -8.34 16.01
N LEU A 370 11.25 -7.06 15.62
CA LEU A 370 10.44 -6.04 16.31
C LEU A 370 8.93 -6.33 16.20
N ILE A 371 8.45 -6.83 15.06
CA ILE A 371 7.05 -7.29 14.92
C ILE A 371 6.74 -8.39 15.93
N LEU A 372 7.63 -9.39 16.07
CA LEU A 372 7.48 -10.47 17.03
C LEU A 372 7.48 -9.97 18.48
N LEU A 373 8.37 -9.04 18.83
CA LEU A 373 8.44 -8.45 20.16
C LEU A 373 7.17 -7.64 20.49
N VAL A 374 6.69 -6.81 19.57
CA VAL A 374 5.43 -6.06 19.76
C VAL A 374 4.26 -7.01 19.92
N ALA A 375 4.16 -8.05 19.09
CA ALA A 375 3.11 -9.06 19.21
C ALA A 375 3.16 -9.81 20.54
N PHE A 376 4.36 -10.07 21.06
CA PHE A 376 4.55 -10.82 22.29
C PHE A 376 4.26 -9.98 23.53
N PHE A 377 4.76 -8.75 23.61
CA PHE A 377 4.72 -7.93 24.83
C PHE A 377 3.52 -6.98 24.92
N VAL A 378 2.95 -6.57 23.79
CA VAL A 378 1.82 -5.61 23.77
C VAL A 378 0.49 -6.33 23.79
N PHE A 379 0.39 -7.50 23.16
CA PHE A 379 -0.86 -8.26 23.03
C PHE A 379 -0.81 -9.51 23.92
N GLU A 380 -1.29 -9.39 25.15
CA GLU A 380 -1.44 -10.54 26.04
C GLU A 380 -2.44 -11.57 25.50
N PRO A 381 -2.21 -12.88 25.77
CA PRO A 381 -3.21 -13.89 25.45
C PRO A 381 -4.50 -13.56 26.22
N ARG A 382 -5.64 -13.48 25.53
CA ARG A 382 -6.94 -13.44 26.21
C ARG A 382 -7.03 -14.71 27.06
N THR A 383 -6.90 -14.58 28.38
CA THR A 383 -7.29 -15.63 29.30
C THR A 383 -8.78 -15.91 29.05
N ALA A 384 -9.15 -17.19 28.96
CA ALA A 384 -10.49 -17.69 28.61
C ALA A 384 -11.60 -17.32 29.62
N SER A 385 -11.47 -16.20 30.35
CA SER A 385 -12.33 -15.77 31.46
C SER A 385 -13.40 -14.74 31.10
N SER A 386 -13.74 -14.49 29.87
CA SER A 386 -14.84 -13.55 29.52
C SER A 386 -15.93 -14.16 28.62
N LYS A 387 -16.21 -15.45 28.81
CA LYS A 387 -17.50 -16.03 28.42
C LYS A 387 -18.32 -16.20 29.70
N LYS A 388 -18.94 -15.13 30.16
CA LYS A 388 -20.15 -15.17 30.98
C LYS A 388 -21.08 -14.07 30.54
#